data_1364b4664cda12d1fdd72d083cf75d96
#
_entry.id   1364b4664cda12d1fdd72d083cf75d96
#
_cell.length_a   1.000
_cell.length_b   1.000
_cell.length_c   1.000
_cell.angle_alpha   90.00
_cell.angle_beta   90.00
_cell.angle_gamma   90.00
#
_symmetry.space_group_name_H-M   'P 1'
#
loop_
_entity.id
_entity.type
_entity.pdbx_description
1 polymer ?
#
loop_
_entity_poly.entity_id
_entity_poly.type
_entity_poly.pdbx_seq_one_letter_code
_entity_poly.pdbx_strand_id
1 'polypeptide(L)'
;MLRSFLPLLQVLLVFVILTWDVVLAARIAHVKALPRGFAMLSALAGFLVLPALIIHLAATSSITGRAIIQVDFIWPVTVVLFALQALYAASRRLVNPFLGFFIAAYDVMIAVDAVLRFVSARGTPLPHAALIFLAATTATFTFVTQSPLILGSPFFFFTPMIAPAFPALRRSAATFRLVMALIAGGWIIIFITSLNPADQAVNSYQTHDPAAERLQERPAGDFEIGLRIFEDLTGPPAQLAVKQDLALADSLGVSTVNVVIVPEAMSTAALDSLARVLELVRNDSTRIMLTLGYAKPLIPLPGRTFNDVRRLRTLDQVVRRLRPDVILPAQDPYSAGTRAAGQHAPEYWESYLTRAAAIIKRIRPRTKIGVSASAYDSRDSTLYAWAAAKGSPIDLVGFTLFPSPSGVRALDAERGAADRWMRVSNSTKDHWIFATGGYPEAHGEQSQERAIWAALAWGTSRPSIKGLVVWDAGDYGVIRGLRAADGHLRRATFAIMRAMKGLRESAAPAGAPTAPAVDTTARKDTTKKTTAKR
;
A
#
# COMPACT_ATOMS: atom_id res chain seq x y z
N MET A 1 8.16 22.28 -16.92
CA MET A 1 9.43 21.66 -17.32
C MET A 1 10.20 21.07 -16.14
N LEU A 2 10.52 21.79 -15.04
CA LEU A 2 11.31 21.20 -13.93
C LEU A 2 10.71 19.92 -13.32
N ARG A 3 9.38 19.81 -13.23
CA ARG A 3 8.68 18.63 -12.65
C ARG A 3 8.75 17.36 -13.50
N SER A 4 8.95 17.47 -14.80
CA SER A 4 9.15 16.29 -15.68
C SER A 4 10.58 15.72 -15.58
N PHE A 5 11.53 16.52 -15.07
CA PHE A 5 12.90 16.07 -14.85
C PHE A 5 13.16 15.49 -13.46
N LEU A 6 12.26 15.70 -12.50
CA LEU A 6 12.41 15.17 -11.14
C LEU A 6 12.51 13.64 -11.06
N PRO A 7 11.72 12.85 -11.81
CA PRO A 7 11.90 11.40 -11.88
C PRO A 7 13.29 11.01 -12.36
N LEU A 8 13.75 11.69 -13.40
CA LEU A 8 15.06 11.45 -13.98
C LEU A 8 16.17 11.81 -12.98
N LEU A 9 16.02 12.91 -12.26
CA LEU A 9 16.99 13.35 -11.23
C LEU A 9 17.08 12.34 -10.08
N GLN A 10 15.98 11.74 -9.67
CA GLN A 10 15.93 10.73 -8.61
C GLN A 10 16.61 9.42 -9.06
N VAL A 11 16.30 8.96 -10.27
CA VAL A 11 16.99 7.82 -10.88
C VAL A 11 18.47 8.11 -11.04
N LEU A 12 18.83 9.32 -11.46
CA LEU A 12 20.22 9.75 -11.60
C LEU A 12 20.92 9.77 -10.25
N LEU A 13 20.27 10.28 -9.19
CA LEU A 13 20.84 10.32 -7.84
C LEU A 13 21.09 8.90 -7.31
N VAL A 14 20.12 8.00 -7.46
CA VAL A 14 20.29 6.58 -7.11
C VAL A 14 21.43 5.97 -7.92
N PHE A 15 21.49 6.25 -9.21
CA PHE A 15 22.55 5.74 -10.08
C PHE A 15 23.92 6.28 -9.67
N VAL A 16 24.03 7.55 -9.30
CA VAL A 16 25.28 8.17 -8.80
C VAL A 16 25.71 7.52 -7.49
N ILE A 17 24.79 7.32 -6.53
CA ILE A 17 25.10 6.67 -5.25
C ILE A 17 25.60 5.25 -5.49
N LEU A 18 24.86 4.45 -6.28
CA LEU A 18 25.24 3.06 -6.58
C LEU A 18 26.54 2.96 -7.38
N THR A 19 26.76 3.86 -8.35
CA THR A 19 28.02 3.93 -9.10
C THR A 19 29.17 4.31 -8.18
N TRP A 20 28.94 5.24 -7.25
CA TRP A 20 29.91 5.61 -6.24
C TRP A 20 30.26 4.43 -5.34
N ASP A 21 29.28 3.67 -4.89
CA ASP A 21 29.44 2.46 -4.07
C ASP A 21 30.26 1.40 -4.83
N VAL A 22 29.93 1.16 -6.10
CA VAL A 22 30.69 0.23 -6.96
C VAL A 22 32.15 0.69 -7.16
N VAL A 23 32.36 1.96 -7.43
CA VAL A 23 33.71 2.54 -7.59
C VAL A 23 34.50 2.44 -6.29
N LEU A 24 33.86 2.71 -5.15
CA LEU A 24 34.49 2.57 -3.84
C LEU A 24 34.85 1.11 -3.55
N ALA A 25 33.94 0.16 -3.80
CA ALA A 25 34.20 -1.26 -3.63
C ALA A 25 35.35 -1.72 -4.53
N ALA A 26 35.39 -1.32 -5.79
CA ALA A 26 36.47 -1.61 -6.71
C ALA A 26 37.82 -1.04 -6.25
N ARG A 27 37.84 0.23 -5.79
CA ARG A 27 39.08 0.85 -5.25
C ARG A 27 39.61 0.12 -4.03
N ILE A 28 38.74 -0.36 -3.16
CA ILE A 28 39.12 -1.12 -1.97
C ILE A 28 39.66 -2.49 -2.33
N ALA A 29 39.09 -3.16 -3.33
CA ALA A 29 39.57 -4.43 -3.83
C ALA A 29 41.02 -4.36 -4.36
N HIS A 30 41.48 -3.18 -4.78
CA HIS A 30 42.85 -2.94 -5.24
C HIS A 30 43.83 -2.46 -4.16
N VAL A 31 43.40 -2.26 -2.93
CA VAL A 31 44.31 -1.85 -1.85
C VAL A 31 45.11 -3.06 -1.36
N LYS A 32 46.40 -3.07 -1.63
CA LYS A 32 47.31 -4.18 -1.29
C LYS A 32 47.38 -4.55 0.20
N ALA A 33 46.98 -3.64 1.08
CA ALA A 33 46.97 -3.82 2.53
C ALA A 33 45.71 -4.53 3.07
N LEU A 34 44.71 -4.80 2.23
CA LEU A 34 43.47 -5.45 2.67
C LEU A 34 43.57 -6.99 2.62
N PRO A 35 42.96 -7.69 3.57
CA PRO A 35 42.84 -9.15 3.50
C PRO A 35 42.15 -9.59 2.23
N ARG A 36 42.68 -10.61 1.55
CA ARG A 36 42.14 -11.09 0.26
C ARG A 36 40.66 -11.44 0.30
N GLY A 37 40.19 -12.10 1.37
CA GLY A 37 38.76 -12.45 1.53
C GLY A 37 37.86 -11.24 1.61
N PHE A 38 38.32 -10.16 2.25
CA PHE A 38 37.59 -8.91 2.34
C PHE A 38 37.52 -8.18 1.00
N ALA A 39 38.63 -8.13 0.25
CA ALA A 39 38.66 -7.53 -1.07
C ALA A 39 37.72 -8.27 -2.04
N MET A 40 37.67 -9.60 -1.95
CA MET A 40 36.77 -10.42 -2.77
C MET A 40 35.29 -10.19 -2.43
N LEU A 41 34.93 -10.14 -1.13
CA LEU A 41 33.57 -9.80 -0.68
C LEU A 41 33.14 -8.43 -1.18
N SER A 42 34.04 -7.43 -1.08
CA SER A 42 33.76 -6.06 -1.52
C SER A 42 33.52 -5.97 -3.03
N ALA A 43 34.34 -6.67 -3.82
CA ALA A 43 34.19 -6.70 -5.25
C ALA A 43 32.89 -7.39 -5.66
N LEU A 44 32.54 -8.52 -5.04
CA LEU A 44 31.31 -9.26 -5.33
C LEU A 44 30.06 -8.46 -4.94
N ALA A 45 30.02 -7.88 -3.73
CA ALA A 45 28.92 -7.05 -3.27
C ALA A 45 28.75 -5.82 -4.18
N GLY A 46 29.82 -5.12 -4.51
CA GLY A 46 29.78 -3.96 -5.40
C GLY A 46 29.34 -4.29 -6.83
N PHE A 47 29.70 -5.47 -7.34
CA PHE A 47 29.25 -5.94 -8.66
C PHE A 47 27.75 -6.26 -8.67
N LEU A 48 27.24 -6.87 -7.62
CA LEU A 48 25.84 -7.33 -7.55
C LEU A 48 24.85 -6.23 -7.18
N VAL A 49 25.26 -5.14 -6.54
CA VAL A 49 24.33 -4.15 -5.98
C VAL A 49 23.41 -3.51 -7.02
N LEU A 50 23.94 -3.15 -8.17
CA LEU A 50 23.15 -2.50 -9.23
C LEU A 50 22.13 -3.46 -9.88
N PRO A 51 22.54 -4.65 -10.38
CA PRO A 51 21.57 -5.61 -10.92
C PRO A 51 20.57 -6.08 -9.87
N ALA A 52 20.99 -6.29 -8.62
CA ALA A 52 20.10 -6.69 -7.55
C ALA A 52 19.01 -5.64 -7.26
N LEU A 53 19.38 -4.37 -7.24
CA LEU A 53 18.43 -3.28 -7.04
C LEU A 53 17.44 -3.17 -8.20
N ILE A 54 17.90 -3.25 -9.45
CA ILE A 54 17.03 -3.20 -10.64
C ILE A 54 16.02 -4.35 -10.59
N ILE A 55 16.48 -5.56 -10.28
CA ILE A 55 15.62 -6.74 -10.16
C ILE A 55 14.62 -6.58 -9.03
N HIS A 56 15.07 -6.14 -7.85
CA HIS A 56 14.19 -5.92 -6.70
C HIS A 56 13.08 -4.92 -7.02
N LEU A 57 13.42 -3.79 -7.65
CA LEU A 57 12.45 -2.78 -8.06
C LEU A 57 11.44 -3.30 -9.08
N ALA A 58 11.92 -4.06 -10.06
CA ALA A 58 11.07 -4.65 -11.07
C ALA A 58 10.18 -5.77 -10.47
N ALA A 59 10.69 -6.58 -9.56
CA ALA A 59 9.94 -7.64 -8.89
C ALA A 59 8.81 -7.11 -7.98
N THR A 60 8.94 -5.90 -7.45
CA THR A 60 7.88 -5.25 -6.66
C THR A 60 6.77 -4.62 -7.51
N SER A 61 6.91 -4.61 -8.84
CA SER A 61 5.90 -4.11 -9.76
C SER A 61 4.92 -5.21 -10.17
N SER A 62 3.62 -4.96 -10.02
CA SER A 62 2.57 -5.87 -10.47
C SER A 62 2.57 -6.09 -12.00
N ILE A 63 3.14 -5.14 -12.76
CA ILE A 63 3.17 -5.18 -14.23
C ILE A 63 4.30 -6.07 -14.74
N THR A 64 5.46 -6.03 -14.09
CA THR A 64 6.68 -6.72 -14.56
C THR A 64 7.11 -7.85 -13.63
N GLY A 65 6.62 -7.91 -12.40
CA GLY A 65 7.09 -8.80 -11.34
C GLY A 65 7.03 -10.29 -11.68
N ARG A 66 6.04 -10.70 -12.45
CA ARG A 66 5.84 -12.12 -12.80
C ARG A 66 7.05 -12.78 -13.46
N ALA A 67 7.69 -12.07 -14.38
CA ALA A 67 8.86 -12.59 -15.11
C ALA A 67 10.14 -12.53 -14.26
N ILE A 68 10.18 -11.66 -13.25
CA ILE A 68 11.42 -11.31 -12.53
C ILE A 68 11.46 -11.94 -11.14
N ILE A 69 10.31 -12.38 -10.60
CA ILE A 69 10.20 -12.94 -9.23
C ILE A 69 11.09 -14.17 -9.01
N GLN A 70 11.44 -14.90 -10.07
CA GLN A 70 12.33 -16.06 -9.97
C GLN A 70 13.77 -15.67 -9.61
N VAL A 71 14.19 -14.45 -9.96
CA VAL A 71 15.54 -13.94 -9.74
C VAL A 71 15.63 -12.87 -8.66
N ASP A 72 14.53 -12.58 -7.97
CA ASP A 72 14.46 -11.59 -6.90
C ASP A 72 15.31 -11.95 -5.66
N PHE A 73 15.73 -13.22 -5.54
CA PHE A 73 16.67 -13.67 -4.52
C PHE A 73 18.04 -12.96 -4.58
N ILE A 74 18.36 -12.32 -5.70
CA ILE A 74 19.63 -11.60 -5.85
C ILE A 74 19.71 -10.43 -4.87
N TRP A 75 18.58 -9.76 -4.57
CA TRP A 75 18.55 -8.67 -3.59
C TRP A 75 18.95 -9.12 -2.19
N PRO A 76 18.27 -10.09 -1.53
CA PRO A 76 18.67 -10.56 -0.21
C PRO A 76 20.10 -11.12 -0.19
N VAL A 77 20.56 -11.81 -1.24
CA VAL A 77 21.96 -12.27 -1.33
C VAL A 77 22.92 -11.08 -1.32
N THR A 78 22.63 -10.04 -2.08
CA THR A 78 23.50 -8.85 -2.14
C THR A 78 23.59 -8.13 -0.80
N VAL A 79 22.46 -7.87 -0.14
CA VAL A 79 22.48 -7.17 1.17
C VAL A 79 23.13 -8.02 2.27
N VAL A 80 23.01 -9.34 2.21
CA VAL A 80 23.76 -10.25 3.11
C VAL A 80 25.27 -10.13 2.88
N LEU A 81 25.73 -10.03 1.64
CA LEU A 81 27.15 -9.83 1.35
C LEU A 81 27.67 -8.49 1.91
N PHE A 82 26.87 -7.41 1.86
CA PHE A 82 27.22 -6.14 2.50
C PHE A 82 27.26 -6.27 4.03
N ALA A 83 26.30 -6.95 4.63
CA ALA A 83 26.32 -7.20 6.07
C ALA A 83 27.55 -8.00 6.52
N LEU A 84 27.90 -9.05 5.77
CA LEU A 84 29.12 -9.84 6.03
C LEU A 84 30.39 -8.98 5.87
N GLN A 85 30.42 -8.11 4.85
CA GLN A 85 31.52 -7.17 4.64
C GLN A 85 31.65 -6.20 5.82
N ALA A 86 30.54 -5.62 6.27
CA ALA A 86 30.53 -4.70 7.39
C ALA A 86 30.97 -5.37 8.71
N LEU A 87 30.46 -6.57 8.99
CA LEU A 87 30.84 -7.38 10.13
C LEU A 87 32.34 -7.74 10.09
N TYR A 88 32.84 -8.14 8.93
CA TYR A 88 34.26 -8.43 8.75
C TYR A 88 35.13 -7.20 9.02
N ALA A 89 34.75 -6.04 8.46
CA ALA A 89 35.46 -4.80 8.67
C ALA A 89 35.48 -4.37 10.14
N ALA A 90 34.35 -4.51 10.84
CA ALA A 90 34.24 -4.21 12.26
C ALA A 90 35.08 -5.17 13.10
N SER A 91 35.00 -6.50 12.86
CA SER A 91 35.74 -7.53 13.60
C SER A 91 37.26 -7.41 13.44
N ARG A 92 37.74 -7.04 12.27
CA ARG A 92 39.16 -6.85 11.94
C ARG A 92 39.67 -5.44 12.24
N ARG A 93 38.83 -4.59 12.82
CA ARG A 93 39.16 -3.18 13.14
C ARG A 93 39.68 -2.39 11.91
N LEU A 94 39.18 -2.75 10.71
CA LEU A 94 39.50 -2.01 9.49
C LEU A 94 38.86 -0.62 9.47
N VAL A 95 37.85 -0.41 10.30
CA VAL A 95 37.20 0.87 10.57
C VAL A 95 37.21 1.15 12.07
N ASN A 96 37.00 2.40 12.46
CA ASN A 96 36.83 2.75 13.88
C ASN A 96 35.76 1.81 14.50
N PRO A 97 36.01 1.18 15.65
CA PRO A 97 35.09 0.20 16.25
C PRO A 97 33.68 0.74 16.48
N PHE A 98 33.56 1.99 16.93
CA PHE A 98 32.27 2.64 17.15
C PHE A 98 31.49 2.79 15.83
N LEU A 99 32.13 3.34 14.81
CA LEU A 99 31.56 3.51 13.48
C LEU A 99 31.22 2.15 12.84
N GLY A 100 32.13 1.19 12.95
CA GLY A 100 31.95 -0.16 12.43
C GLY A 100 30.75 -0.88 13.05
N PHE A 101 30.48 -0.65 14.32
CA PHE A 101 29.30 -1.19 15.01
C PHE A 101 28.00 -0.66 14.38
N PHE A 102 27.85 0.64 14.22
CA PHE A 102 26.63 1.22 13.66
C PHE A 102 26.39 0.79 12.22
N ILE A 103 27.43 0.77 11.39
CA ILE A 103 27.32 0.33 10.00
C ILE A 103 26.96 -1.17 9.94
N ALA A 104 27.63 -2.01 10.71
CA ALA A 104 27.33 -3.44 10.73
C ALA A 104 25.92 -3.73 11.25
N ALA A 105 25.47 -3.04 12.29
CA ALA A 105 24.12 -3.18 12.81
C ALA A 105 23.04 -2.76 11.79
N TYR A 106 23.28 -1.66 11.09
CA TYR A 106 22.40 -1.19 10.02
C TYR A 106 22.34 -2.17 8.86
N ASP A 107 23.49 -2.64 8.34
CA ASP A 107 23.54 -3.56 7.20
C ASP A 107 22.93 -4.93 7.57
N VAL A 108 23.14 -5.42 8.79
CA VAL A 108 22.50 -6.64 9.31
C VAL A 108 20.98 -6.46 9.39
N MET A 109 20.50 -5.31 9.85
CA MET A 109 19.07 -5.02 9.92
C MET A 109 18.44 -5.07 8.51
N ILE A 110 19.07 -4.45 7.50
CA ILE A 110 18.59 -4.49 6.12
C ILE A 110 18.65 -5.91 5.55
N ALA A 111 19.72 -6.65 5.83
CA ALA A 111 19.87 -8.02 5.36
C ALA A 111 18.78 -8.94 5.93
N VAL A 112 18.51 -8.83 7.24
CA VAL A 112 17.43 -9.60 7.88
C VAL A 112 16.08 -9.21 7.31
N ASP A 113 15.79 -7.91 7.15
CA ASP A 113 14.55 -7.44 6.52
C ASP A 113 14.37 -8.02 5.11
N ALA A 114 15.40 -7.94 4.26
CA ALA A 114 15.34 -8.45 2.89
C ALA A 114 15.11 -9.98 2.82
N VAL A 115 15.77 -10.73 3.71
CA VAL A 115 15.60 -12.19 3.78
C VAL A 115 14.20 -12.55 4.29
N LEU A 116 13.70 -11.90 5.33
CA LEU A 116 12.38 -12.18 5.88
C LEU A 116 11.27 -11.84 4.86
N ARG A 117 11.38 -10.72 4.14
CA ARG A 117 10.44 -10.37 3.07
C ARG A 117 10.46 -11.38 1.95
N PHE A 118 11.65 -11.80 1.53
CA PHE A 118 11.83 -12.82 0.50
C PHE A 118 11.18 -14.16 0.87
N VAL A 119 11.32 -14.59 2.12
CA VAL A 119 10.73 -15.82 2.64
C VAL A 119 9.21 -15.68 2.78
N SER A 120 8.74 -14.54 3.30
CA SER A 120 7.31 -14.23 3.45
C SER A 120 6.58 -14.19 2.10
N ALA A 121 7.20 -13.57 1.08
CA ALA A 121 6.63 -13.48 -0.26
C ALA A 121 6.40 -14.86 -0.92
N ARG A 122 7.05 -15.91 -0.42
CA ARG A 122 6.88 -17.30 -0.87
C ARG A 122 5.89 -18.10 -0.04
N GLY A 123 5.08 -17.42 0.77
CA GLY A 123 4.03 -18.06 1.57
C GLY A 123 4.54 -18.85 2.78
N THR A 124 5.81 -18.72 3.14
CA THR A 124 6.35 -19.38 4.33
C THR A 124 5.88 -18.62 5.58
N PRO A 125 5.20 -19.28 6.53
CA PRO A 125 4.77 -18.63 7.76
C PRO A 125 5.98 -18.18 8.58
N LEU A 126 5.97 -16.90 8.97
CA LEU A 126 7.05 -16.33 9.78
C LEU A 126 6.75 -16.49 11.27
N PRO A 127 7.78 -16.73 12.11
CA PRO A 127 7.63 -16.71 13.55
C PRO A 127 7.27 -15.30 14.04
N HIS A 128 6.63 -15.22 15.21
CA HIS A 128 6.14 -13.97 15.79
C HIS A 128 7.23 -12.88 15.87
N ALA A 129 8.42 -13.22 16.33
CA ALA A 129 9.54 -12.28 16.39
C ALA A 129 9.95 -11.70 15.02
N ALA A 130 9.85 -12.50 13.95
CA ALA A 130 10.13 -12.04 12.59
C ALA A 130 9.05 -11.07 12.10
N LEU A 131 7.79 -11.28 12.46
CA LEU A 131 6.69 -10.36 12.14
C LEU A 131 6.87 -9.02 12.86
N ILE A 132 7.26 -9.03 14.14
CA ILE A 132 7.57 -7.81 14.90
C ILE A 132 8.72 -7.06 14.21
N PHE A 133 9.78 -7.78 13.83
CA PHE A 133 10.92 -7.19 13.14
C PHE A 133 10.51 -6.50 11.84
N LEU A 134 9.74 -7.18 10.98
CA LEU A 134 9.24 -6.61 9.72
C LEU A 134 8.30 -5.43 9.94
N ALA A 135 7.44 -5.49 10.95
CA ALA A 135 6.57 -4.38 11.31
C ALA A 135 7.38 -3.15 11.76
N ALA A 136 8.40 -3.37 12.61
CA ALA A 136 9.27 -2.30 13.09
C ALA A 136 10.13 -1.68 11.97
N THR A 137 10.69 -2.48 11.06
CA THR A 137 11.44 -1.97 9.90
C THR A 137 10.53 -1.18 8.96
N THR A 138 9.31 -1.66 8.73
CA THR A 138 8.31 -0.96 7.92
C THR A 138 7.89 0.36 8.58
N ALA A 139 7.67 0.38 9.89
CA ALA A 139 7.37 1.59 10.65
C ALA A 139 8.51 2.62 10.56
N THR A 140 9.74 2.17 10.76
CA THR A 140 10.95 2.99 10.64
C THR A 140 11.06 3.60 9.24
N PHE A 141 10.88 2.79 8.21
CA PHE A 141 10.88 3.24 6.82
C PHE A 141 9.81 4.31 6.55
N THR A 142 8.59 4.06 7.01
CA THR A 142 7.48 5.01 6.81
C THR A 142 7.73 6.32 7.56
N PHE A 143 8.25 6.25 8.79
CA PHE A 143 8.63 7.44 9.56
C PHE A 143 9.67 8.28 8.81
N VAL A 144 10.73 7.65 8.32
CA VAL A 144 11.81 8.33 7.60
C VAL A 144 11.32 8.93 6.29
N THR A 145 10.54 8.18 5.49
CA THR A 145 10.01 8.67 4.20
C THR A 145 8.97 9.78 4.35
N GLN A 146 8.34 9.87 5.50
CA GLN A 146 7.34 10.91 5.81
C GLN A 146 7.94 12.14 6.49
N SER A 147 9.18 12.05 6.98
CA SER A 147 9.83 13.18 7.64
C SER A 147 10.18 14.27 6.64
N PRO A 148 9.76 15.54 6.87
CA PRO A 148 10.10 16.65 6.01
C PRO A 148 11.60 17.02 6.06
N LEU A 149 12.32 16.53 7.06
CA LEU A 149 13.74 16.84 7.30
C LEU A 149 14.69 15.88 6.58
N ILE A 150 14.17 14.77 6.06
CA ILE A 150 14.99 13.72 5.47
C ILE A 150 14.62 13.57 4.00
N LEU A 151 15.62 13.54 3.13
CA LEU A 151 15.50 13.25 1.69
C LEU A 151 14.91 11.83 1.53
N GLY A 152 13.57 11.71 1.53
CA GLY A 152 12.82 10.47 1.68
C GLY A 152 12.75 9.61 0.44
N SER A 153 13.85 9.46 -0.28
CA SER A 153 13.94 8.37 -1.24
C SER A 153 14.12 7.06 -0.48
N PRO A 154 13.20 6.08 -0.63
CA PRO A 154 13.35 4.75 -0.05
C PRO A 154 14.72 4.13 -0.36
N PHE A 155 15.26 4.41 -1.52
CA PHE A 155 16.56 3.90 -1.96
C PHE A 155 17.73 4.42 -1.14
N PHE A 156 17.68 5.66 -0.69
CA PHE A 156 18.76 6.25 0.08
C PHE A 156 18.92 5.57 1.45
N PHE A 157 17.83 5.11 2.05
CA PHE A 157 17.81 4.55 3.39
C PHE A 157 17.84 3.03 3.45
N PHE A 158 17.50 2.33 2.36
CA PHE A 158 17.62 0.87 2.27
C PHE A 158 18.86 0.40 1.52
N THR A 159 19.68 1.33 1.06
CA THR A 159 20.95 0.96 0.42
C THR A 159 21.93 0.54 1.50
N PRO A 160 22.50 -0.67 1.43
CA PRO A 160 23.50 -1.12 2.39
C PRO A 160 24.74 -0.24 2.33
N MET A 161 25.38 -0.04 3.47
CA MET A 161 26.54 0.83 3.59
C MET A 161 27.83 0.06 3.36
N ILE A 162 28.72 0.60 2.54
CA ILE A 162 30.05 0.00 2.34
C ILE A 162 30.97 0.42 3.47
N ALA A 163 31.15 -0.44 4.46
CA ALA A 163 32.09 -0.22 5.56
C ALA A 163 33.53 0.04 5.09
N PRO A 164 34.04 -0.62 4.04
CA PRO A 164 35.44 -0.54 3.64
C PRO A 164 35.87 0.70 2.89
N ALA A 165 34.95 1.48 2.36
CA ALA A 165 35.27 2.75 1.73
C ALA A 165 36.01 3.72 2.66
N PHE A 166 35.98 3.47 3.96
CA PHE A 166 36.45 4.40 4.96
C PHE A 166 37.95 4.42 5.24
N PRO A 167 38.70 3.31 5.18
CA PRO A 167 40.15 3.36 5.43
C PRO A 167 40.93 4.15 4.40
N ALA A 168 40.46 4.18 3.14
CA ALA A 168 41.20 4.73 2.00
C ALA A 168 40.97 6.25 1.76
N LEU A 169 40.05 6.87 2.49
CA LEU A 169 39.66 8.26 2.23
C LEU A 169 40.39 9.25 3.15
N ARG A 170 40.87 10.38 2.57
CA ARG A 170 41.52 11.49 3.25
C ARG A 170 40.56 12.28 4.19
N ARG A 171 40.99 13.38 4.79
CA ARG A 171 40.24 14.18 5.80
C ARG A 171 38.77 14.49 5.47
N SER A 172 38.43 14.75 4.20
CA SER A 172 37.04 14.96 3.74
C SER A 172 36.12 13.77 3.99
N ALA A 173 36.67 12.57 4.12
CA ALA A 173 35.93 11.37 4.43
C ALA A 173 35.54 11.25 5.91
N ALA A 174 36.15 12.00 6.81
CA ALA A 174 35.74 11.98 8.22
C ALA A 174 34.35 12.57 8.39
N THR A 175 34.00 13.64 7.68
CA THR A 175 32.66 14.24 7.67
C THR A 175 31.63 13.26 7.08
N PHE A 176 31.96 12.63 5.95
CA PHE A 176 31.09 11.63 5.34
C PHE A 176 30.84 10.43 6.27
N ARG A 177 31.89 9.91 6.92
CA ARG A 177 31.77 8.83 7.93
C ARG A 177 30.87 9.21 9.08
N LEU A 178 31.01 10.43 9.59
CA LEU A 178 30.17 10.94 10.67
C LEU A 178 28.71 11.00 10.24
N VAL A 179 28.44 11.53 9.05
CA VAL A 179 27.08 11.60 8.49
C VAL A 179 26.47 10.20 8.37
N MET A 180 27.21 9.23 7.82
CA MET A 180 26.74 7.85 7.69
C MET A 180 26.49 7.19 9.04
N ALA A 181 27.34 7.44 10.04
CA ALA A 181 27.13 6.94 11.40
C ALA A 181 25.90 7.57 12.07
N LEU A 182 25.65 8.85 11.85
CA LEU A 182 24.46 9.53 12.34
C LEU A 182 23.19 8.99 11.68
N ILE A 183 23.22 8.74 10.38
CA ILE A 183 22.11 8.12 9.65
C ILE A 183 21.86 6.72 10.19
N ALA A 184 22.87 5.86 10.27
CA ALA A 184 22.75 4.51 10.79
C ALA A 184 22.27 4.49 12.25
N GLY A 185 22.84 5.35 13.09
CA GLY A 185 22.42 5.50 14.48
C GLY A 185 20.98 5.97 14.61
N GLY A 186 20.59 6.95 13.83
CA GLY A 186 19.20 7.44 13.76
C GLY A 186 18.22 6.34 13.37
N TRP A 187 18.54 5.55 12.36
CA TRP A 187 17.76 4.39 11.95
C TRP A 187 17.60 3.36 13.08
N ILE A 188 18.69 3.02 13.74
CA ILE A 188 18.69 2.05 14.84
C ILE A 188 17.81 2.56 15.99
N ILE A 189 17.90 3.84 16.34
CA ILE A 189 17.07 4.44 17.39
C ILE A 189 15.59 4.37 17.01
N ILE A 190 15.22 4.79 15.80
CA ILE A 190 13.83 4.74 15.31
C ILE A 190 13.33 3.29 15.28
N PHE A 191 14.16 2.36 14.81
CA PHE A 191 13.82 0.94 14.80
C PHE A 191 13.56 0.40 16.22
N ILE A 192 14.44 0.68 17.17
CA ILE A 192 14.27 0.23 18.57
C ILE A 192 12.98 0.80 19.17
N THR A 193 12.71 2.09 18.94
CA THR A 193 11.48 2.73 19.43
C THR A 193 10.21 2.18 18.76
N SER A 194 10.34 1.61 17.57
CA SER A 194 9.23 1.01 16.82
C SER A 194 8.94 -0.45 17.23
N LEU A 195 9.83 -1.11 17.99
CA LEU A 195 9.66 -2.53 18.33
C LEU A 195 8.43 -2.80 19.21
N ASN A 196 8.27 -2.05 20.30
CA ASN A 196 7.13 -2.24 21.21
C ASN A 196 5.78 -1.94 20.51
N PRO A 197 5.65 -0.84 19.77
CA PRO A 197 4.50 -0.62 18.90
C PRO A 197 4.23 -1.71 17.88
N ALA A 198 5.28 -2.25 17.27
CA ALA A 198 5.15 -3.34 16.31
C ALA A 198 4.67 -4.65 16.99
N ASP A 199 5.18 -4.95 18.18
CA ASP A 199 4.72 -6.10 18.97
C ASP A 199 3.24 -6.00 19.29
N GLN A 200 2.78 -4.85 19.77
CA GLN A 200 1.35 -4.61 20.05
C GLN A 200 0.49 -4.78 18.80
N ALA A 201 0.92 -4.25 17.65
CA ALA A 201 0.22 -4.38 16.39
C ALA A 201 0.14 -5.85 15.94
N VAL A 202 1.26 -6.58 15.97
CA VAL A 202 1.31 -7.99 15.57
C VAL A 202 0.46 -8.85 16.51
N ASN A 203 0.54 -8.63 17.81
CA ASN A 203 -0.28 -9.35 18.80
C ASN A 203 -1.77 -9.12 18.55
N SER A 204 -2.19 -7.88 18.34
CA SER A 204 -3.57 -7.54 18.02
C SER A 204 -4.08 -8.28 16.77
N TYR A 205 -3.24 -8.40 15.73
CA TYR A 205 -3.58 -9.15 14.52
C TYR A 205 -3.64 -10.66 14.74
N GLN A 206 -2.73 -11.20 15.55
CA GLN A 206 -2.65 -12.65 15.77
C GLN A 206 -3.69 -13.17 16.76
N THR A 207 -4.06 -12.36 17.74
CA THR A 207 -5.08 -12.71 18.74
C THR A 207 -6.50 -12.48 18.25
N HIS A 208 -6.66 -11.66 17.19
CA HIS A 208 -7.97 -11.47 16.59
C HIS A 208 -8.46 -12.78 15.96
N ASP A 209 -9.54 -13.34 16.51
CA ASP A 209 -10.17 -14.54 15.97
C ASP A 209 -11.27 -14.15 14.99
N PRO A 210 -11.04 -14.27 13.67
CA PRO A 210 -12.07 -13.95 12.68
C PRO A 210 -13.24 -14.93 12.72
N ALA A 211 -13.07 -16.12 13.31
CA ALA A 211 -14.17 -17.06 13.49
C ALA A 211 -15.19 -16.57 14.55
N ALA A 212 -14.78 -15.71 15.47
CA ALA A 212 -15.68 -15.08 16.45
C ALA A 212 -16.49 -13.93 15.84
N GLU A 213 -16.02 -13.31 14.77
CA GLU A 213 -16.74 -12.24 14.07
C GLU A 213 -17.54 -12.79 12.89
N ARG A 214 -18.86 -12.83 13.05
CA ARG A 214 -19.77 -13.24 11.97
C ARG A 214 -20.22 -12.03 11.17
N LEU A 215 -20.33 -12.21 9.86
CA LEU A 215 -21.05 -11.26 9.02
C LEU A 215 -22.50 -11.21 9.46
N GLN A 216 -23.01 -10.00 9.66
CA GLN A 216 -24.43 -9.83 9.96
C GLN A 216 -25.24 -9.85 8.66
N GLU A 217 -26.42 -10.44 8.72
CA GLU A 217 -27.36 -10.41 7.62
C GLU A 217 -27.81 -8.98 7.33
N ARG A 218 -27.86 -8.63 6.06
CA ARG A 218 -28.25 -7.31 5.58
C ARG A 218 -29.28 -7.45 4.46
N PRO A 219 -30.25 -6.54 4.38
CA PRO A 219 -31.16 -6.49 3.24
C PRO A 219 -30.39 -6.37 1.91
N ALA A 220 -30.98 -6.87 0.83
CA ALA A 220 -30.36 -6.82 -0.49
C ALA A 220 -29.98 -5.38 -0.88
N GLY A 221 -28.72 -5.17 -1.27
CA GLY A 221 -28.20 -3.87 -1.68
C GLY A 221 -27.95 -2.87 -0.56
N ASP A 222 -28.17 -3.25 0.72
CA ASP A 222 -27.92 -2.36 1.86
C ASP A 222 -26.43 -2.27 2.25
N PHE A 223 -25.61 -3.26 1.87
CA PHE A 223 -24.17 -3.24 2.09
C PHE A 223 -23.42 -3.62 0.81
N GLU A 224 -22.49 -2.77 0.40
CA GLU A 224 -21.73 -2.90 -0.83
C GLU A 224 -20.28 -3.26 -0.55
N ILE A 225 -19.70 -4.16 -1.36
CA ILE A 225 -18.26 -4.43 -1.36
C ILE A 225 -17.67 -3.87 -2.64
N GLY A 226 -16.72 -2.98 -2.46
CA GLY A 226 -15.95 -2.36 -3.54
C GLY A 226 -14.51 -2.86 -3.57
N LEU A 227 -13.87 -2.65 -4.72
CA LEU A 227 -12.47 -2.95 -4.95
C LEU A 227 -11.77 -1.73 -5.55
N ARG A 228 -10.65 -1.35 -4.98
CA ARG A 228 -9.75 -0.39 -5.63
C ARG A 228 -8.96 -1.10 -6.70
N ILE A 229 -9.09 -0.59 -7.93
CA ILE A 229 -8.34 -1.01 -9.10
C ILE A 229 -7.29 0.05 -9.47
N PHE A 230 -6.24 -0.39 -10.13
CA PHE A 230 -5.11 0.38 -10.61
C PHE A 230 -4.25 1.03 -9.52
N GLU A 231 -3.04 1.38 -9.90
CA GLU A 231 -2.17 2.25 -9.11
C GLU A 231 -2.73 3.68 -9.05
N ASP A 232 -2.18 4.54 -8.16
CA ASP A 232 -2.50 5.97 -8.16
C ASP A 232 -2.18 6.57 -9.53
N LEU A 233 -3.23 6.90 -10.29
CA LEU A 233 -3.07 7.29 -11.69
C LEU A 233 -2.59 8.73 -11.82
N THR A 234 -1.46 8.90 -12.47
CA THR A 234 -0.92 10.18 -12.94
C THR A 234 -0.97 10.30 -14.48
N GLY A 235 -1.48 9.27 -15.13
CA GLY A 235 -1.61 9.10 -16.57
C GLY A 235 -2.64 8.03 -16.91
N PRO A 236 -2.70 7.54 -18.15
CA PRO A 236 -3.60 6.46 -18.52
C PRO A 236 -3.22 5.17 -17.76
N PRO A 237 -4.20 4.32 -17.40
CA PRO A 237 -3.90 3.04 -16.77
C PRO A 237 -3.14 2.11 -17.73
N ALA A 238 -2.20 1.32 -17.21
CA ALA A 238 -1.47 0.34 -17.99
C ALA A 238 -2.40 -0.78 -18.48
N GLN A 239 -2.30 -1.16 -19.75
CA GLN A 239 -3.21 -2.15 -20.37
C GLN A 239 -3.25 -3.49 -19.62
N LEU A 240 -2.09 -3.97 -19.15
CA LEU A 240 -2.03 -5.21 -18.37
C LEU A 240 -2.78 -5.09 -17.04
N ALA A 241 -2.63 -3.96 -16.34
CA ALA A 241 -3.36 -3.68 -15.10
C ALA A 241 -4.87 -3.62 -15.39
N VAL A 242 -5.30 -2.95 -16.47
CA VAL A 242 -6.71 -2.91 -16.89
C VAL A 242 -7.26 -4.33 -17.03
N LYS A 243 -6.59 -5.19 -17.82
CA LYS A 243 -7.04 -6.57 -18.04
C LYS A 243 -7.13 -7.38 -16.75
N GLN A 244 -6.12 -7.27 -15.90
CA GLN A 244 -6.02 -8.09 -14.68
C GLN A 244 -6.97 -7.63 -13.59
N ASP A 245 -7.10 -6.31 -13.39
CA ASP A 245 -7.92 -5.77 -12.30
C ASP A 245 -9.39 -5.82 -12.61
N LEU A 246 -9.77 -5.58 -13.88
CA LEU A 246 -11.16 -5.75 -14.29
C LEU A 246 -11.60 -7.21 -14.22
N ALA A 247 -10.75 -8.16 -14.62
CA ALA A 247 -11.04 -9.58 -14.47
C ALA A 247 -11.19 -9.99 -13.00
N LEU A 248 -10.39 -9.41 -12.10
CA LEU A 248 -10.54 -9.67 -10.66
C LEU A 248 -11.82 -9.04 -10.11
N ALA A 249 -12.12 -7.80 -10.46
CA ALA A 249 -13.36 -7.13 -10.03
C ALA A 249 -14.61 -7.88 -10.48
N ASP A 250 -14.61 -8.36 -11.73
CA ASP A 250 -15.69 -9.19 -12.29
C ASP A 250 -15.80 -10.54 -11.58
N SER A 251 -14.68 -11.25 -11.38
CA SER A 251 -14.66 -12.54 -10.68
C SER A 251 -15.14 -12.46 -9.22
N LEU A 252 -14.87 -11.35 -8.55
CA LEU A 252 -15.40 -11.05 -7.22
C LEU A 252 -16.88 -10.62 -7.27
N GLY A 253 -17.32 -10.06 -8.39
CA GLY A 253 -18.67 -9.51 -8.54
C GLY A 253 -18.89 -8.29 -7.64
N VAL A 254 -17.88 -7.41 -7.53
CA VAL A 254 -17.98 -6.21 -6.69
C VAL A 254 -19.00 -5.22 -7.24
N SER A 255 -19.72 -4.56 -6.34
CA SER A 255 -20.73 -3.55 -6.67
C SER A 255 -20.17 -2.13 -6.79
N THR A 256 -18.93 -1.91 -6.37
CA THR A 256 -18.26 -0.62 -6.44
C THR A 256 -16.82 -0.80 -6.90
N VAL A 257 -16.42 -0.02 -7.90
CA VAL A 257 -15.03 0.07 -8.36
C VAL A 257 -14.47 1.42 -7.94
N ASN A 258 -13.39 1.40 -7.16
CA ASN A 258 -12.68 2.62 -6.74
C ASN A 258 -11.43 2.83 -7.58
N VAL A 259 -11.23 4.07 -8.06
CA VAL A 259 -10.03 4.49 -8.76
C VAL A 259 -9.44 5.72 -8.08
N VAL A 260 -8.13 5.69 -7.83
CA VAL A 260 -7.40 6.84 -7.28
C VAL A 260 -6.68 7.56 -8.42
N ILE A 261 -6.93 8.84 -8.57
CA ILE A 261 -6.23 9.69 -9.54
C ILE A 261 -5.56 10.87 -8.86
N VAL A 262 -4.50 11.37 -9.46
CA VAL A 262 -3.85 12.65 -9.10
C VAL A 262 -4.29 13.69 -10.13
N PRO A 263 -5.32 14.50 -9.87
CA PRO A 263 -5.96 15.34 -10.89
C PRO A 263 -5.00 16.27 -11.59
N GLU A 264 -4.05 16.83 -10.84
CA GLU A 264 -3.08 17.80 -11.34
C GLU A 264 -2.04 17.21 -12.31
N ALA A 265 -1.91 15.89 -12.31
CA ALA A 265 -0.99 15.15 -13.18
C ALA A 265 -1.72 14.58 -14.43
N MET A 266 -3.05 14.42 -14.37
CA MET A 266 -3.82 13.85 -15.46
C MET A 266 -3.95 14.82 -16.64
N SER A 267 -3.49 14.40 -17.80
CA SER A 267 -3.79 15.11 -19.07
C SER A 267 -5.22 14.82 -19.53
N THR A 268 -5.75 15.66 -20.42
CA THR A 268 -7.05 15.43 -21.07
C THR A 268 -7.13 14.06 -21.74
N ALA A 269 -6.10 13.68 -22.49
CA ALA A 269 -6.03 12.37 -23.15
C ALA A 269 -5.99 11.20 -22.15
N ALA A 270 -5.32 11.37 -21.00
CA ALA A 270 -5.32 10.37 -19.94
C ALA A 270 -6.71 10.20 -19.30
N LEU A 271 -7.42 11.31 -19.08
CA LEU A 271 -8.81 11.27 -18.59
C LEU A 271 -9.74 10.59 -19.59
N ASP A 272 -9.60 10.87 -20.89
CA ASP A 272 -10.40 10.23 -21.94
C ASP A 272 -10.09 8.73 -22.06
N SER A 273 -8.82 8.34 -21.89
CA SER A 273 -8.43 6.93 -21.85
C SER A 273 -9.04 6.22 -20.63
N LEU A 274 -8.96 6.85 -19.45
CA LEU A 274 -9.56 6.28 -18.24
C LEU A 274 -11.08 6.21 -18.36
N ALA A 275 -11.73 7.23 -18.92
CA ALA A 275 -13.18 7.21 -19.14
C ALA A 275 -13.62 6.00 -19.98
N ARG A 276 -12.89 5.69 -21.08
CA ARG A 276 -13.17 4.49 -21.89
C ARG A 276 -13.01 3.19 -21.10
N VAL A 277 -12.02 3.10 -20.24
CA VAL A 277 -11.84 1.93 -19.39
C VAL A 277 -12.97 1.81 -18.36
N LEU A 278 -13.40 2.92 -17.75
CA LEU A 278 -14.50 2.90 -16.78
C LEU A 278 -15.85 2.55 -17.43
N GLU A 279 -16.06 2.88 -18.69
CA GLU A 279 -17.27 2.44 -19.43
C GLU A 279 -17.35 0.90 -19.58
N LEU A 280 -16.21 0.18 -19.57
CA LEU A 280 -16.20 -1.28 -19.62
C LEU A 280 -16.80 -1.94 -18.36
N VAL A 281 -16.70 -1.26 -17.22
CA VAL A 281 -17.23 -1.74 -15.93
C VAL A 281 -18.54 -1.09 -15.54
N ARG A 282 -18.92 0.00 -16.20
CA ARG A 282 -20.15 0.72 -15.92
C ARG A 282 -21.36 -0.09 -16.38
N ASN A 283 -22.16 -0.50 -15.43
CA ASN A 283 -23.45 -1.14 -15.67
C ASN A 283 -24.45 -0.68 -14.58
N ASP A 284 -25.68 -1.14 -14.63
CA ASP A 284 -26.72 -0.71 -13.68
C ASP A 284 -26.43 -1.13 -12.23
N SER A 285 -25.55 -2.10 -12.02
CA SER A 285 -25.21 -2.66 -10.71
C SER A 285 -23.84 -2.21 -10.17
N THR A 286 -22.97 -1.63 -11.03
CA THR A 286 -21.61 -1.24 -10.63
C THR A 286 -21.46 0.27 -10.54
N ARG A 287 -21.08 0.76 -9.36
CA ARG A 287 -20.81 2.18 -9.10
C ARG A 287 -19.34 2.52 -9.31
N ILE A 288 -19.09 3.70 -9.84
CA ILE A 288 -17.74 4.25 -9.96
C ILE A 288 -17.48 5.22 -8.81
N MET A 289 -16.55 4.84 -7.95
CA MET A 289 -16.02 5.69 -6.89
C MET A 289 -14.68 6.27 -7.33
N LEU A 290 -14.54 7.58 -7.26
CA LEU A 290 -13.32 8.28 -7.62
C LEU A 290 -12.70 8.91 -6.37
N THR A 291 -11.45 8.57 -6.08
CA THR A 291 -10.68 9.17 -4.98
C THR A 291 -9.60 10.07 -5.55
N LEU A 292 -9.56 11.32 -5.10
CA LEU A 292 -8.53 12.27 -5.52
C LEU A 292 -7.32 12.16 -4.59
N GLY A 293 -6.32 11.42 -5.03
CA GLY A 293 -5.04 11.23 -4.38
C GLY A 293 -4.11 12.44 -4.54
N TYR A 294 -2.88 12.30 -4.12
CA TYR A 294 -1.88 13.36 -4.14
C TYR A 294 -0.65 12.94 -4.92
N ALA A 295 0.00 13.90 -5.58
CA ALA A 295 1.29 13.65 -6.21
C ALA A 295 2.30 13.20 -5.15
N LYS A 296 2.89 12.04 -5.35
CA LYS A 296 4.00 11.59 -4.51
C LYS A 296 5.20 12.49 -4.83
N PRO A 297 5.79 13.17 -3.86
CA PRO A 297 7.03 13.91 -4.12
C PRO A 297 8.10 12.89 -4.47
N LEU A 298 8.73 13.08 -5.62
CA LEU A 298 9.83 12.23 -6.09
C LEU A 298 11.10 12.39 -5.26
N ILE A 299 11.30 13.59 -4.77
CA ILE A 299 12.26 13.92 -3.72
C ILE A 299 11.42 14.62 -2.66
N PRO A 300 11.47 14.22 -1.40
CA PRO A 300 10.84 14.98 -0.33
C PRO A 300 11.69 16.22 -0.04
N LEU A 301 11.77 17.06 -1.04
CA LEU A 301 12.10 18.45 -0.77
C LEU A 301 10.96 19.00 0.09
N PRO A 302 11.26 19.90 1.03
CA PRO A 302 10.25 20.61 1.78
C PRO A 302 9.43 21.47 0.80
N GLY A 303 8.51 20.86 0.11
CA GLY A 303 7.67 21.44 -0.92
C GLY A 303 6.33 20.74 -0.93
N ARG A 304 5.29 21.50 -0.71
CA ARG A 304 3.93 21.01 -0.78
C ARG A 304 3.59 20.60 -2.21
N THR A 305 3.19 19.37 -2.41
CA THR A 305 2.73 18.88 -3.73
C THR A 305 1.27 19.22 -4.00
N PHE A 306 0.52 19.53 -2.94
CA PHE A 306 -0.89 19.89 -3.01
C PHE A 306 -1.07 21.40 -3.24
N ASN A 307 -1.91 21.74 -4.23
CA ASN A 307 -2.36 23.09 -4.49
C ASN A 307 -3.87 23.05 -4.71
N ASP A 308 -4.62 23.55 -3.73
CA ASP A 308 -6.08 23.51 -3.71
C ASP A 308 -6.71 24.27 -4.89
N VAL A 309 -6.20 25.44 -5.24
CA VAL A 309 -6.70 26.25 -6.37
C VAL A 309 -6.53 25.51 -7.69
N ARG A 310 -5.36 24.90 -7.91
CA ARG A 310 -5.10 24.12 -9.13
C ARG A 310 -6.00 22.89 -9.18
N ARG A 311 -6.16 22.19 -8.05
CA ARG A 311 -7.01 21.01 -7.96
C ARG A 311 -8.48 21.35 -8.26
N LEU A 312 -9.01 22.42 -7.70
CA LEU A 312 -10.38 22.86 -7.95
C LEU A 312 -10.62 23.22 -9.43
N ARG A 313 -9.62 23.78 -10.12
CA ARG A 313 -9.71 24.04 -11.57
C ARG A 313 -9.76 22.76 -12.40
N THR A 314 -9.00 21.73 -12.04
CA THR A 314 -9.00 20.45 -12.75
C THR A 314 -10.23 19.59 -12.44
N LEU A 315 -10.87 19.83 -11.30
CA LEU A 315 -12.02 19.06 -10.83
C LEU A 315 -13.20 19.10 -11.80
N ASP A 316 -13.45 20.23 -12.43
CA ASP A 316 -14.52 20.36 -13.44
C ASP A 316 -14.34 19.37 -14.60
N GLN A 317 -13.14 19.28 -15.16
CA GLN A 317 -12.83 18.34 -16.24
C GLN A 317 -12.93 16.89 -15.80
N VAL A 318 -12.42 16.59 -14.61
CA VAL A 318 -12.46 15.24 -14.03
C VAL A 318 -13.92 14.76 -13.89
N VAL A 319 -14.78 15.57 -13.27
CA VAL A 319 -16.19 15.19 -13.05
C VAL A 319 -16.97 15.05 -14.34
N ARG A 320 -16.75 15.93 -15.32
CA ARG A 320 -17.41 15.84 -16.63
C ARG A 320 -17.04 14.60 -17.41
N ARG A 321 -15.74 14.24 -17.43
CA ARG A 321 -15.22 13.12 -18.23
C ARG A 321 -15.45 11.78 -17.58
N LEU A 322 -15.13 11.65 -16.29
CA LEU A 322 -15.18 10.37 -15.61
C LEU A 322 -16.56 10.02 -15.03
N ARG A 323 -17.43 11.02 -14.86
CA ARG A 323 -18.82 10.87 -14.43
C ARG A 323 -18.98 9.94 -13.20
N PRO A 324 -18.26 10.18 -12.08
CA PRO A 324 -18.31 9.30 -10.93
C PRO A 324 -19.67 9.33 -10.23
N ASP A 325 -20.06 8.20 -9.64
CA ASP A 325 -21.23 8.10 -8.79
C ASP A 325 -20.93 8.57 -7.36
N VAL A 326 -19.70 8.30 -6.92
CA VAL A 326 -19.14 8.78 -5.64
C VAL A 326 -17.79 9.43 -5.91
N ILE A 327 -17.49 10.54 -5.24
CA ILE A 327 -16.19 11.20 -5.32
C ILE A 327 -15.70 11.60 -3.92
N LEU A 328 -14.43 11.29 -3.63
CA LEU A 328 -13.69 11.79 -2.48
C LEU A 328 -12.72 12.88 -2.97
N PRO A 329 -13.03 14.18 -2.76
CA PRO A 329 -12.20 15.28 -3.28
C PRO A 329 -10.82 15.36 -2.64
N ALA A 330 -10.65 14.77 -1.47
CA ALA A 330 -9.40 14.66 -0.73
C ALA A 330 -9.28 13.26 -0.13
N GLN A 331 -8.26 12.53 -0.54
CA GLN A 331 -7.91 11.25 0.09
C GLN A 331 -7.33 11.52 1.47
N ASP A 332 -7.94 10.96 2.52
CA ASP A 332 -7.37 10.93 3.87
C ASP A 332 -6.69 12.26 4.30
N PRO A 333 -7.45 13.34 4.56
CA PRO A 333 -6.92 14.68 4.80
C PRO A 333 -5.80 14.75 5.85
N TYR A 334 -5.89 13.94 6.92
CA TYR A 334 -4.93 13.95 8.03
C TYR A 334 -3.90 12.81 8.01
N SER A 335 -3.86 12.00 6.95
CA SER A 335 -2.75 11.07 6.71
C SER A 335 -2.09 11.36 5.37
N ALA A 336 -2.65 10.96 4.25
CA ALA A 336 -2.11 11.25 2.93
C ALA A 336 -2.10 12.76 2.62
N GLY A 337 -3.14 13.48 3.03
CA GLY A 337 -3.25 14.93 2.86
C GLY A 337 -2.19 15.71 3.66
N THR A 338 -1.89 15.30 4.89
CA THR A 338 -0.82 15.93 5.69
C THR A 338 0.54 15.82 4.99
N ARG A 339 0.84 14.69 4.35
CA ARG A 339 2.09 14.52 3.61
C ARG A 339 2.21 15.43 2.38
N ALA A 340 1.08 15.68 1.70
CA ALA A 340 1.06 16.43 0.45
C ALA A 340 0.84 17.93 0.65
N ALA A 341 -0.03 18.31 1.57
CA ALA A 341 -0.44 19.69 1.81
C ALA A 341 0.25 20.32 3.03
N GLY A 342 0.77 19.50 3.94
CA GLY A 342 1.25 19.92 5.25
C GLY A 342 0.16 19.81 6.31
N GLN A 343 0.53 20.20 7.53
CA GLN A 343 -0.44 20.22 8.64
C GLN A 343 -1.37 21.43 8.49
N HIS A 344 -2.66 21.17 8.41
CA HIS A 344 -3.71 22.18 8.34
C HIS A 344 -4.73 21.97 9.46
N ALA A 345 -5.34 23.08 9.90
CA ALA A 345 -6.48 23.04 10.77
C ALA A 345 -7.73 22.50 10.04
N PRO A 346 -8.74 21.99 10.77
CA PRO A 346 -9.95 21.43 10.16
C PRO A 346 -10.65 22.41 9.20
N GLU A 347 -10.70 23.69 9.53
CA GLU A 347 -11.35 24.75 8.75
C GLU A 347 -10.78 24.90 7.34
N TYR A 348 -9.50 24.59 7.15
CA TYR A 348 -8.88 24.56 5.82
C TYR A 348 -9.52 23.47 4.94
N TRP A 349 -9.64 22.26 5.47
CA TRP A 349 -10.25 21.15 4.73
C TRP A 349 -11.75 21.35 4.55
N GLU A 350 -12.45 21.90 5.54
CA GLU A 350 -13.87 22.26 5.44
C GLU A 350 -14.11 23.24 4.30
N SER A 351 -13.32 24.32 4.24
CA SER A 351 -13.38 25.30 3.16
C SER A 351 -13.07 24.70 1.79
N TYR A 352 -12.02 23.86 1.69
CA TYR A 352 -11.69 23.17 0.46
C TYR A 352 -12.81 22.23 -0.02
N LEU A 353 -13.32 21.40 0.88
CA LEU A 353 -14.38 20.43 0.57
C LEU A 353 -15.70 21.12 0.20
N THR A 354 -16.03 22.23 0.84
CA THR A 354 -17.20 23.04 0.48
C THR A 354 -17.10 23.59 -0.93
N ARG A 355 -15.94 24.15 -1.31
CA ARG A 355 -15.71 24.64 -2.68
C ARG A 355 -15.71 23.50 -3.71
N ALA A 356 -15.12 22.37 -3.38
CA ALA A 356 -15.14 21.19 -4.24
C ALA A 356 -16.57 20.67 -4.45
N ALA A 357 -17.35 20.59 -3.36
CA ALA A 357 -18.75 20.17 -3.40
C ALA A 357 -19.59 21.08 -4.30
N ALA A 358 -19.44 22.39 -4.20
CA ALA A 358 -20.14 23.35 -5.06
C ALA A 358 -19.84 23.12 -6.56
N ILE A 359 -18.58 22.83 -6.91
CA ILE A 359 -18.19 22.50 -8.29
C ILE A 359 -18.82 21.18 -8.74
N ILE A 360 -18.70 20.14 -7.94
CA ILE A 360 -19.20 18.79 -8.26
C ILE A 360 -20.73 18.82 -8.46
N LYS A 361 -21.45 19.39 -7.51
CA LYS A 361 -22.93 19.44 -7.54
C LYS A 361 -23.46 20.28 -8.68
N ARG A 362 -22.77 21.35 -9.07
CA ARG A 362 -23.11 22.14 -10.26
C ARG A 362 -23.03 21.33 -11.55
N ILE A 363 -22.04 20.42 -11.67
CA ILE A 363 -21.81 19.62 -12.88
C ILE A 363 -22.67 18.36 -12.88
N ARG A 364 -22.68 17.65 -11.76
CA ARG A 364 -23.41 16.39 -11.58
C ARG A 364 -24.09 16.36 -10.20
N PRO A 365 -25.32 16.85 -10.10
CA PRO A 365 -26.05 16.93 -8.82
C PRO A 365 -26.21 15.57 -8.12
N ARG A 366 -26.26 14.47 -8.88
CA ARG A 366 -26.44 13.12 -8.36
C ARG A 366 -25.15 12.49 -7.80
N THR A 367 -23.96 12.99 -8.15
CA THR A 367 -22.69 12.47 -7.61
C THR A 367 -22.65 12.69 -6.11
N LYS A 368 -22.47 11.61 -5.33
CA LYS A 368 -22.29 11.68 -3.89
C LYS A 368 -20.85 12.10 -3.55
N ILE A 369 -20.69 12.92 -2.52
CA ILE A 369 -19.40 13.45 -2.09
C ILE A 369 -19.05 12.83 -0.76
N GLY A 370 -17.87 12.21 -0.67
CA GLY A 370 -17.37 11.51 0.51
C GLY A 370 -16.16 12.19 1.14
N VAL A 371 -15.98 11.96 2.43
CA VAL A 371 -14.77 12.28 3.18
C VAL A 371 -14.42 11.14 4.14
N SER A 372 -13.14 10.79 4.22
CA SER A 372 -12.63 9.72 5.10
C SER A 372 -11.80 10.27 6.24
N ALA A 373 -11.96 9.67 7.42
CA ALA A 373 -11.10 9.81 8.57
C ALA A 373 -10.07 8.68 8.58
N SER A 374 -8.81 8.99 8.87
CA SER A 374 -7.71 8.03 8.75
C SER A 374 -6.61 8.17 9.80
N ALA A 375 -6.44 9.34 10.39
CA ALA A 375 -5.44 9.59 11.42
C ALA A 375 -5.97 9.32 12.83
N TYR A 376 -7.29 9.38 13.03
CA TYR A 376 -8.00 9.17 14.28
C TYR A 376 -7.55 10.09 15.43
N ASP A 377 -7.01 11.26 15.09
CA ASP A 377 -6.65 12.32 16.03
C ASP A 377 -7.81 13.32 16.25
N SER A 378 -7.57 14.35 17.06
CA SER A 378 -8.59 15.37 17.37
C SER A 378 -9.01 16.18 16.13
N ARG A 379 -8.11 16.43 15.19
CA ARG A 379 -8.40 17.18 13.95
C ARG A 379 -9.30 16.36 13.03
N ASP A 380 -8.99 15.07 12.92
CA ASP A 380 -9.77 14.12 12.13
C ASP A 380 -11.20 13.99 12.71
N SER A 381 -11.33 13.93 14.05
CA SER A 381 -12.65 13.89 14.71
C SER A 381 -13.45 15.19 14.51
N THR A 382 -12.79 16.34 14.47
CA THR A 382 -13.45 17.63 14.21
C THR A 382 -13.94 17.70 12.76
N LEU A 383 -13.09 17.35 11.79
CA LEU A 383 -13.49 17.30 10.38
C LEU A 383 -14.63 16.29 10.14
N TYR A 384 -14.55 15.11 10.78
CA TYR A 384 -15.62 14.11 10.73
C TYR A 384 -16.94 14.67 11.28
N ALA A 385 -16.92 15.32 12.45
CA ALA A 385 -18.12 15.89 13.06
C ALA A 385 -18.76 16.96 12.16
N TRP A 386 -17.97 17.84 11.55
CA TRP A 386 -18.44 18.80 10.54
C TRP A 386 -19.06 18.09 9.33
N ALA A 387 -18.37 17.10 8.77
CA ALA A 387 -18.85 16.36 7.60
C ALA A 387 -20.14 15.58 7.90
N ALA A 388 -20.27 15.03 9.09
CA ALA A 388 -21.42 14.28 9.56
C ALA A 388 -22.64 15.18 9.87
N ALA A 389 -22.45 16.47 10.08
CA ALA A 389 -23.51 17.41 10.38
C ALA A 389 -24.51 17.54 9.21
N LYS A 390 -25.79 17.72 9.53
CA LYS A 390 -26.89 17.82 8.55
C LYS A 390 -26.71 18.93 7.51
N GLY A 391 -26.10 20.06 7.89
CA GLY A 391 -25.86 21.22 7.01
C GLY A 391 -24.59 21.13 6.18
N SER A 392 -23.77 20.12 6.35
CA SER A 392 -22.55 19.92 5.57
C SER A 392 -22.87 19.49 4.14
N PRO A 393 -22.12 19.96 3.13
CA PRO A 393 -22.29 19.57 1.72
C PRO A 393 -21.78 18.16 1.40
N ILE A 394 -21.29 17.42 2.40
CA ILE A 394 -20.83 16.04 2.26
C ILE A 394 -22.01 15.09 2.35
N ASP A 395 -22.11 14.15 1.41
CA ASP A 395 -23.19 13.15 1.39
C ASP A 395 -22.84 11.88 2.16
N LEU A 396 -21.56 11.47 2.11
CA LEU A 396 -21.04 10.25 2.71
C LEU A 396 -19.89 10.58 3.65
N VAL A 397 -19.90 9.98 4.83
CA VAL A 397 -18.78 10.06 5.77
C VAL A 397 -18.21 8.68 6.02
N GLY A 398 -16.95 8.60 6.36
CA GLY A 398 -16.40 7.25 6.57
C GLY A 398 -15.00 7.22 7.10
N PHE A 399 -14.44 6.03 7.00
CA PHE A 399 -13.21 5.65 7.69
C PHE A 399 -12.26 4.94 6.74
N THR A 400 -10.97 5.15 6.97
CA THR A 400 -9.89 4.33 6.44
C THR A 400 -9.39 3.43 7.56
N LEU A 401 -9.59 2.12 7.40
CA LEU A 401 -9.21 1.10 8.37
C LEU A 401 -8.07 0.26 7.80
N PHE A 402 -6.86 0.70 8.07
CA PHE A 402 -5.67 -0.05 7.68
C PHE A 402 -4.81 -0.35 8.89
N PRO A 403 -4.29 -1.58 9.00
CA PRO A 403 -3.13 -1.80 9.83
C PRO A 403 -2.02 -0.90 9.32
N SER A 404 -1.73 0.18 10.00
CA SER A 404 -0.66 1.07 9.58
C SER A 404 0.67 0.33 9.67
N PRO A 405 1.45 0.23 8.57
CA PRO A 405 2.82 -0.29 8.65
C PRO A 405 3.74 0.62 9.47
N SER A 406 3.36 1.88 9.68
CA SER A 406 4.09 2.85 10.50
C SER A 406 3.51 3.02 11.90
N GLY A 407 2.37 2.49 12.16
CA GLY A 407 1.70 2.85 13.41
C GLY A 407 1.09 1.59 14.02
N VAL A 408 1.37 1.43 15.02
CA VAL A 408 1.03 1.24 16.37
C VAL A 408 -0.48 1.21 16.66
N ARG A 409 -1.35 1.55 15.70
CA ARG A 409 -2.77 1.53 15.94
C ARG A 409 -3.32 0.17 15.57
N ALA A 410 -3.68 -0.58 16.60
CA ALA A 410 -4.49 -1.76 16.42
C ALA A 410 -5.78 -1.39 15.69
N LEU A 411 -6.19 -2.19 14.71
CA LEU A 411 -7.46 -2.03 13.99
C LEU A 411 -8.66 -1.86 14.96
N ASP A 412 -8.58 -2.47 16.13
CA ASP A 412 -9.58 -2.33 17.21
C ASP A 412 -9.66 -0.91 17.77
N ALA A 413 -8.54 -0.22 17.93
CA ALA A 413 -8.52 1.16 18.39
C ALA A 413 -9.16 2.11 17.37
N GLU A 414 -8.90 1.88 16.07
CA GLU A 414 -9.50 2.65 14.97
C GLU A 414 -11.02 2.42 14.90
N ARG A 415 -11.45 1.15 14.96
CA ARG A 415 -12.87 0.79 15.02
C ARG A 415 -13.56 1.38 16.24
N GLY A 416 -12.92 1.31 17.41
CA GLY A 416 -13.43 1.91 18.65
C GLY A 416 -13.55 3.43 18.59
N ALA A 417 -12.63 4.13 17.92
CA ALA A 417 -12.72 5.56 17.66
C ALA A 417 -13.88 5.88 16.72
N ALA A 418 -13.99 5.15 15.61
CA ALA A 418 -15.09 5.29 14.67
C ALA A 418 -16.46 5.08 15.32
N ASP A 419 -16.61 4.05 16.16
CA ASP A 419 -17.84 3.78 16.91
C ASP A 419 -18.20 4.93 17.87
N ARG A 420 -17.20 5.50 18.55
CA ARG A 420 -17.44 6.69 19.41
C ARG A 420 -17.91 7.89 18.60
N TRP A 421 -17.28 8.16 17.45
CA TRP A 421 -17.64 9.30 16.62
C TRP A 421 -19.01 9.16 15.98
N MET A 422 -19.37 7.98 15.48
CA MET A 422 -20.73 7.70 14.98
C MET A 422 -21.79 7.93 16.06
N ARG A 423 -21.55 7.45 17.29
CA ARG A 423 -22.48 7.67 18.42
C ARG A 423 -22.62 9.14 18.81
N VAL A 424 -21.49 9.86 18.89
CA VAL A 424 -21.49 11.28 19.30
C VAL A 424 -22.12 12.17 18.24
N SER A 425 -21.82 11.93 16.96
CA SER A 425 -22.38 12.74 15.87
C SER A 425 -23.87 12.48 15.63
N ASN A 426 -24.35 11.29 15.99
CA ASN A 426 -25.73 10.84 15.73
C ASN A 426 -26.20 11.18 14.29
N SER A 427 -25.32 11.01 13.32
CA SER A 427 -25.55 11.40 11.94
C SER A 427 -26.51 10.45 11.23
N THR A 428 -27.40 11.01 10.41
CA THR A 428 -28.29 10.24 9.52
C THR A 428 -27.64 9.94 8.16
N LYS A 429 -26.41 10.41 7.92
CA LYS A 429 -25.71 10.17 6.66
C LYS A 429 -25.19 8.74 6.58
N ASP A 430 -25.13 8.22 5.36
CA ASP A 430 -24.52 6.93 5.08
C ASP A 430 -23.02 6.97 5.41
N HIS A 431 -22.55 5.92 6.07
CA HIS A 431 -21.13 5.73 6.38
C HIS A 431 -20.51 4.70 5.46
N TRP A 432 -19.22 4.84 5.20
CA TRP A 432 -18.44 3.92 4.39
C TRP A 432 -17.08 3.61 5.03
N ILE A 433 -16.60 2.42 4.80
CA ILE A 433 -15.18 2.11 4.97
C ILE A 433 -14.53 2.35 3.61
N PHE A 434 -13.99 3.56 3.38
CA PHE A 434 -13.47 3.96 2.08
C PHE A 434 -12.17 3.28 1.68
N ALA A 435 -11.46 2.74 2.65
CA ALA A 435 -10.29 1.91 2.41
C ALA A 435 -10.07 0.93 3.55
N THR A 436 -9.87 -0.33 3.22
CA THR A 436 -9.42 -1.37 4.15
C THR A 436 -8.54 -2.37 3.43
N GLY A 437 -7.67 -3.02 4.17
CA GLY A 437 -6.76 -4.01 3.63
C GLY A 437 -5.77 -4.51 4.69
N GLY A 438 -4.69 -5.10 4.23
CA GLY A 438 -3.60 -5.55 5.09
C GLY A 438 -2.29 -5.56 4.31
N TYR A 439 -1.20 -5.81 5.02
CA TYR A 439 0.15 -5.84 4.46
C TYR A 439 0.70 -7.28 4.54
N PRO A 440 0.41 -8.12 3.53
CA PRO A 440 0.78 -9.54 3.57
C PRO A 440 2.28 -9.77 3.64
N GLU A 441 3.09 -8.87 3.09
CA GLU A 441 4.55 -8.96 3.19
C GLU A 441 5.04 -8.71 4.62
N ALA A 442 4.46 -7.75 5.32
CA ALA A 442 4.87 -7.42 6.68
C ALA A 442 4.30 -8.38 7.72
N HIS A 443 3.06 -8.82 7.54
CA HIS A 443 2.29 -9.55 8.56
C HIS A 443 1.77 -10.92 8.11
N GLY A 444 2.06 -11.35 6.89
CA GLY A 444 1.56 -12.60 6.29
C GLY A 444 0.16 -12.47 5.68
N GLU A 445 -0.16 -13.36 4.74
CA GLU A 445 -1.46 -13.36 4.04
C GLU A 445 -2.64 -13.63 4.97
N GLN A 446 -2.45 -14.47 5.99
CA GLN A 446 -3.47 -14.75 6.98
C GLN A 446 -3.86 -13.49 7.77
N SER A 447 -2.91 -12.64 8.06
CA SER A 447 -3.18 -11.37 8.74
C SER A 447 -3.95 -10.39 7.85
N GLN A 448 -3.65 -10.35 6.55
CA GLN A 448 -4.44 -9.60 5.58
C GLN A 448 -5.89 -10.10 5.50
N GLU A 449 -6.06 -11.43 5.40
CA GLU A 449 -7.38 -12.07 5.41
C GLU A 449 -8.18 -11.69 6.66
N ARG A 450 -7.56 -11.79 7.83
CA ARG A 450 -8.17 -11.43 9.13
C ARG A 450 -8.57 -9.96 9.19
N ALA A 451 -7.70 -9.05 8.77
CA ALA A 451 -7.97 -7.62 8.80
C ALA A 451 -9.18 -7.25 7.93
N ILE A 452 -9.24 -7.78 6.71
CA ILE A 452 -10.36 -7.55 5.79
C ILE A 452 -11.65 -8.17 6.33
N TRP A 453 -11.59 -9.41 6.85
CA TRP A 453 -12.75 -10.06 7.43
C TRP A 453 -13.30 -9.31 8.64
N ALA A 454 -12.41 -8.86 9.52
CA ALA A 454 -12.78 -8.05 10.67
C ALA A 454 -13.45 -6.73 10.29
N ALA A 455 -12.96 -6.06 9.24
CA ALA A 455 -13.58 -4.84 8.72
C ALA A 455 -14.97 -5.12 8.11
N LEU A 456 -15.13 -6.25 7.40
CA LEU A 456 -16.42 -6.70 6.86
C LEU A 456 -17.43 -7.01 7.98
N ALA A 457 -17.02 -7.78 8.97
CA ALA A 457 -17.87 -8.16 10.10
C ALA A 457 -18.27 -6.92 10.92
N TRP A 458 -17.32 -6.02 11.19
CA TRP A 458 -17.59 -4.75 11.86
C TRP A 458 -18.52 -3.86 11.05
N GLY A 459 -18.30 -3.72 9.72
CA GLY A 459 -19.13 -2.91 8.83
C GLY A 459 -20.55 -3.44 8.72
N THR A 460 -20.72 -4.75 8.53
CA THR A 460 -22.06 -5.37 8.39
C THR A 460 -22.86 -5.31 9.67
N SER A 461 -22.22 -5.28 10.85
CA SER A 461 -22.91 -5.18 12.15
C SER A 461 -23.42 -3.77 12.49
N ARG A 462 -23.16 -2.77 11.65
CA ARG A 462 -23.59 -1.37 11.85
C ARG A 462 -24.48 -0.91 10.70
N PRO A 463 -25.78 -0.73 10.94
CA PRO A 463 -26.74 -0.37 9.88
C PRO A 463 -26.42 0.94 9.15
N SER A 464 -25.72 1.88 9.81
CA SER A 464 -25.27 3.13 9.21
C SER A 464 -24.14 2.95 8.20
N ILE A 465 -23.37 1.86 8.27
CA ILE A 465 -22.27 1.58 7.31
C ILE A 465 -22.87 0.85 6.11
N LYS A 466 -22.77 1.48 4.94
CA LYS A 466 -23.39 1.02 3.70
C LYS A 466 -22.42 0.36 2.71
N GLY A 467 -21.15 0.36 3.02
CA GLY A 467 -20.19 -0.33 2.16
C GLY A 467 -18.75 -0.23 2.63
N LEU A 468 -17.92 -1.00 1.93
CA LEU A 468 -16.50 -1.14 2.20
C LEU A 468 -15.75 -1.26 0.88
N VAL A 469 -14.58 -0.60 0.78
CA VAL A 469 -13.68 -0.71 -0.36
C VAL A 469 -12.38 -1.40 0.06
N VAL A 470 -12.10 -2.53 -0.59
CA VAL A 470 -10.84 -3.26 -0.39
C VAL A 470 -9.72 -2.61 -1.22
N TRP A 471 -8.57 -2.43 -0.61
CA TRP A 471 -7.35 -1.91 -1.21
C TRP A 471 -6.23 -2.95 -1.13
N ASP A 472 -5.62 -3.43 -2.23
CA ASP A 472 -5.80 -3.08 -3.65
C ASP A 472 -6.13 -4.36 -4.45
N ALA A 473 -6.50 -4.22 -5.73
CA ALA A 473 -6.64 -5.37 -6.62
C ALA A 473 -5.32 -6.09 -6.84
N GLY A 474 -4.23 -5.35 -7.05
CA GLY A 474 -2.87 -5.86 -7.22
C GLY A 474 -1.85 -5.12 -6.37
N ASP A 475 -0.61 -5.60 -6.37
CA ASP A 475 0.49 -4.95 -5.66
C ASP A 475 0.96 -3.71 -6.44
N TYR A 476 0.62 -2.54 -5.94
CA TYR A 476 0.92 -1.24 -6.54
C TYR A 476 1.82 -0.41 -5.63
N GLY A 477 3.12 -0.45 -5.85
CA GLY A 477 4.09 0.34 -5.07
C GLY A 477 4.19 0.03 -3.58
N VAL A 478 3.14 -0.57 -3.02
CA VAL A 478 3.07 -1.14 -1.67
C VAL A 478 2.41 -2.50 -1.77
N ILE A 479 3.02 -3.52 -1.17
CA ILE A 479 2.50 -4.89 -1.22
C ILE A 479 1.33 -5.02 -0.27
N ARG A 480 0.12 -4.95 -0.82
CA ARG A 480 -1.15 -5.08 -0.10
C ARG A 480 -2.31 -5.58 -0.97
N GLY A 481 -2.04 -5.93 -2.24
CA GLY A 481 -3.05 -6.37 -3.19
C GLY A 481 -3.66 -7.73 -2.85
N LEU A 482 -4.81 -7.99 -3.45
CA LEU A 482 -5.46 -9.32 -3.44
C LEU A 482 -4.75 -10.28 -4.40
N ARG A 483 -4.17 -9.73 -5.46
CA ARG A 483 -3.33 -10.44 -6.43
C ARG A 483 -1.87 -10.03 -6.22
N ALA A 484 -1.02 -11.01 -5.99
CA ALA A 484 0.42 -10.79 -5.88
C ALA A 484 1.06 -10.49 -7.25
N ALA A 485 2.31 -10.02 -7.22
CA ALA A 485 3.05 -9.65 -8.43
C ALA A 485 3.24 -10.81 -9.42
N ASP A 486 3.34 -12.06 -8.94
CA ASP A 486 3.39 -13.28 -9.75
C ASP A 486 2.02 -13.70 -10.30
N GLY A 487 0.95 -13.02 -9.87
CA GLY A 487 -0.43 -13.21 -10.29
C GLY A 487 -1.22 -14.23 -9.49
N HIS A 488 -0.65 -14.86 -8.44
CA HIS A 488 -1.46 -15.70 -7.56
C HIS A 488 -2.45 -14.84 -6.76
N LEU A 489 -3.61 -15.42 -6.45
CA LEU A 489 -4.62 -14.77 -5.61
C LEU A 489 -4.35 -15.12 -4.15
N ARG A 490 -4.24 -14.10 -3.31
CA ARG A 490 -4.02 -14.25 -1.88
C ARG A 490 -5.28 -14.74 -1.15
N ARG A 491 -5.09 -15.30 0.03
CA ARG A 491 -6.16 -15.86 0.88
C ARG A 491 -7.32 -14.88 1.12
N ALA A 492 -7.03 -13.60 1.27
CA ALA A 492 -8.02 -12.55 1.44
C ALA A 492 -9.03 -12.47 0.29
N THR A 493 -8.63 -12.79 -0.95
CA THR A 493 -9.52 -12.84 -2.12
C THR A 493 -10.66 -13.84 -1.91
N PHE A 494 -10.32 -15.03 -1.42
CA PHE A 494 -11.32 -16.09 -1.15
C PHE A 494 -12.23 -15.74 0.03
N ALA A 495 -11.71 -15.00 1.03
CA ALA A 495 -12.53 -14.48 2.13
C ALA A 495 -13.58 -13.49 1.61
N ILE A 496 -13.21 -12.58 0.71
CA ILE A 496 -14.14 -11.64 0.08
C ILE A 496 -15.19 -12.39 -0.75
N MET A 497 -14.79 -13.38 -1.53
CA MET A 497 -15.74 -14.22 -2.29
C MET A 497 -16.79 -14.87 -1.37
N ARG A 498 -16.35 -15.42 -0.22
CA ARG A 498 -17.26 -15.99 0.79
C ARG A 498 -18.20 -14.93 1.36
N ALA A 499 -17.69 -13.72 1.66
CA ALA A 499 -18.49 -12.62 2.16
C ALA A 499 -19.55 -12.17 1.15
N MET A 500 -19.17 -12.01 -0.11
CA MET A 500 -20.08 -11.65 -1.21
C MET A 500 -21.20 -12.67 -1.37
N LYS A 501 -20.85 -13.96 -1.31
CA LYS A 501 -21.84 -15.05 -1.38
C LYS A 501 -22.82 -14.98 -0.22
N GLY A 502 -22.33 -14.88 1.02
CA GLY A 502 -23.16 -14.78 2.22
C GLY A 502 -24.12 -13.59 2.20
N LEU A 503 -23.65 -12.41 1.77
CA LEU A 503 -24.47 -11.22 1.65
C LEU A 503 -25.56 -11.33 0.56
N ARG A 504 -25.29 -12.08 -0.53
CA ARG A 504 -26.29 -12.34 -1.58
C ARG A 504 -27.34 -13.36 -1.13
N GLU A 505 -26.93 -14.40 -0.45
CA GLU A 505 -27.84 -15.45 0.07
C GLU A 505 -28.77 -14.90 1.16
N SER A 506 -28.27 -14.05 2.05
CA SER A 506 -29.08 -13.37 3.08
C SER A 506 -30.11 -12.41 2.47
N ALA A 507 -29.85 -11.95 1.25
CA ALA A 507 -30.72 -11.01 0.54
C ALA A 507 -31.88 -11.70 -0.20
N ALA A 508 -31.84 -13.03 -0.37
CA ALA A 508 -32.94 -13.75 -0.99
C ALA A 508 -34.17 -13.72 -0.06
N PRO A 509 -35.38 -13.37 -0.56
CA PRO A 509 -36.58 -13.38 0.27
C PRO A 509 -36.82 -14.80 0.79
N ALA A 510 -37.05 -14.93 2.09
CA ALA A 510 -37.44 -16.20 2.71
C ALA A 510 -38.71 -16.70 2.04
N GLY A 511 -38.61 -17.62 1.09
CA GLY A 511 -39.75 -18.14 0.34
C GLY A 511 -39.55 -18.32 -1.16
N ALA A 512 -38.40 -17.92 -1.72
CA ALA A 512 -38.10 -18.31 -3.11
C ALA A 512 -37.98 -19.85 -3.18
N PRO A 513 -38.80 -20.55 -4.01
CA PRO A 513 -38.69 -21.99 -4.11
C PRO A 513 -37.30 -22.35 -4.61
N THR A 514 -36.57 -23.10 -3.81
CA THR A 514 -35.33 -23.75 -4.25
C THR A 514 -35.65 -24.50 -5.53
N ALA A 515 -35.06 -24.07 -6.65
CA ALA A 515 -35.18 -24.84 -7.89
C ALA A 515 -34.81 -26.29 -7.59
N PRO A 516 -35.63 -27.26 -8.00
CA PRO A 516 -35.37 -28.64 -7.69
C PRO A 516 -33.97 -29.00 -8.20
N ALA A 517 -33.18 -29.61 -7.34
CA ALA A 517 -31.87 -30.13 -7.70
C ALA A 517 -32.06 -31.00 -8.94
N VAL A 518 -31.45 -30.64 -10.05
CA VAL A 518 -31.42 -31.45 -11.25
C VAL A 518 -30.67 -32.73 -10.89
N ASP A 519 -31.42 -33.81 -10.74
CA ASP A 519 -30.91 -35.13 -10.44
C ASP A 519 -30.06 -35.61 -11.63
N THR A 520 -28.76 -35.45 -11.55
CA THR A 520 -27.79 -35.90 -12.56
C THR A 520 -27.51 -37.39 -12.52
N THR A 521 -28.31 -38.20 -11.77
CA THR A 521 -28.10 -39.64 -11.65
C THR A 521 -28.85 -40.47 -12.70
N ALA A 522 -29.68 -39.88 -13.60
CA ALA A 522 -30.41 -40.60 -14.61
C ALA A 522 -29.79 -40.49 -16.02
N ARG A 523 -28.54 -40.94 -16.19
CA ARG A 523 -28.01 -41.25 -17.53
C ARG A 523 -26.88 -42.28 -17.50
N LYS A 524 -27.20 -43.49 -17.03
CA LYS A 524 -26.48 -44.74 -17.37
C LYS A 524 -27.54 -45.78 -17.65
N ASP A 525 -27.65 -46.18 -18.88
CA ASP A 525 -27.98 -47.46 -19.44
C ASP A 525 -28.81 -47.29 -20.70
N THR A 526 -28.18 -47.35 -21.84
CA THR A 526 -28.67 -48.01 -23.05
C THR A 526 -27.57 -47.99 -24.12
N THR A 527 -26.60 -48.87 -24.00
CA THR A 527 -25.84 -49.37 -25.16
C THR A 527 -26.32 -50.77 -25.47
N LYS A 528 -27.37 -50.86 -26.27
CA LYS A 528 -27.75 -52.12 -26.92
C LYS A 528 -26.77 -52.40 -28.07
N LYS A 529 -26.08 -53.55 -27.93
CA LYS A 529 -25.40 -54.28 -29.00
C LYS A 529 -26.35 -54.47 -30.18
N THR A 530 -25.90 -54.09 -31.36
CA THR A 530 -26.42 -54.63 -32.62
C THR A 530 -25.27 -55.23 -33.38
N THR A 531 -25.16 -56.54 -33.28
CA THR A 531 -24.40 -57.41 -34.18
C THR A 531 -25.19 -57.52 -35.46
N ALA A 532 -24.63 -57.15 -36.61
CA ALA A 532 -25.16 -57.57 -37.92
C ALA A 532 -24.01 -58.06 -38.79
N LYS A 533 -24.15 -59.28 -39.22
CA LYS A 533 -23.47 -60.02 -40.23
C LYS A 533 -23.49 -59.28 -41.60
N ARG A 534 -22.37 -59.06 -42.20
CA ARG A 534 -21.96 -59.69 -43.49
C ARG A 534 -20.59 -59.15 -43.85
#